data_1e1a00b296cd7e2609c250fb1ccb3284
#
_entry.id   1e1a00b296cd7e2609c250fb1ccb3284
#
_cell.length_a   1.000
_cell.length_b   1.000
_cell.length_c   1.000
_cell.angle_alpha   90.00
_cell.angle_beta   90.00
_cell.angle_gamma   90.00
#
_symmetry.space_group_name_H-M   'P 1'
#
loop_
_entity.id
_entity.type
_entity.pdbx_description
1 polymer ?
#
loop_
_entity_poly.entity_id
_entity_poly.type
_entity_poly.pdbx_seq_one_letter_code
_entity_poly.pdbx_strand_id
1 'polypeptide(L)'
;IPVGFDTDVNGAVLGEVRFGAAKGCENALYITIGTGVGVGAYINGKLLHGLMHPEGGHIFLQKHPEDTYAGCCPYHGACLEGLASGLAIQGRYGKKGAELSGRDDVWELESYYIGQAVADYMMTYSPEKIILWGGVMHQEKVFDMVRKNAKEFLNGYLPEVSLPKDLSQ
;
A
#
# COMPACT_ATOMS: atom_id res chain seq x y z
N ILE A 1 -12.30 -4.06 -32.68
CA ILE A 1 -11.69 -3.13 -31.70
C ILE A 1 -10.77 -3.97 -30.83
N PRO A 2 -9.47 -3.63 -30.69
CA PRO A 2 -8.59 -4.32 -29.75
C PRO A 2 -9.10 -4.17 -28.32
N VAL A 3 -9.15 -5.28 -27.57
CA VAL A 3 -9.56 -5.30 -26.15
C VAL A 3 -8.39 -5.85 -25.36
N GLY A 4 -7.98 -5.12 -24.31
CA GLY A 4 -7.03 -5.58 -23.31
C GLY A 4 -7.77 -6.05 -22.07
N PHE A 5 -7.22 -7.03 -21.37
CA PHE A 5 -7.73 -7.52 -20.10
C PHE A 5 -6.57 -7.56 -19.10
N ASP A 6 -6.77 -6.97 -17.91
CA ASP A 6 -5.77 -6.88 -16.85
C ASP A 6 -6.46 -6.75 -15.48
N THR A 7 -5.69 -6.67 -14.40
CA THR A 7 -6.22 -6.43 -13.06
C THR A 7 -6.71 -4.99 -12.92
N ASP A 8 -7.63 -4.76 -11.98
CA ASP A 8 -8.14 -3.42 -11.66
C ASP A 8 -7.02 -2.49 -11.19
N VAL A 9 -6.09 -2.98 -10.37
CA VAL A 9 -4.94 -2.19 -9.88
C VAL A 9 -3.92 -1.89 -10.99
N ASN A 10 -3.73 -2.78 -11.96
CA ASN A 10 -2.93 -2.49 -13.14
C ASN A 10 -3.60 -1.44 -14.03
N GLY A 11 -4.92 -1.52 -14.18
CA GLY A 11 -5.70 -0.48 -14.85
C GLY A 11 -5.58 0.86 -14.12
N ALA A 12 -5.61 0.86 -12.79
CA ALA A 12 -5.46 2.07 -11.97
C ALA A 12 -4.07 2.71 -12.12
N VAL A 13 -2.98 1.94 -11.95
CA VAL A 13 -1.62 2.50 -12.12
C VAL A 13 -1.40 3.03 -13.54
N LEU A 14 -1.94 2.36 -14.55
CA LEU A 14 -1.86 2.85 -15.94
C LEU A 14 -2.61 4.17 -16.12
N GLY A 15 -3.78 4.32 -15.48
CA GLY A 15 -4.53 5.56 -15.45
C GLY A 15 -3.72 6.70 -14.81
N GLU A 16 -3.10 6.44 -13.68
CA GLU A 16 -2.25 7.40 -12.96
C GLU A 16 -1.03 7.84 -13.77
N VAL A 17 -0.36 6.91 -14.45
CA VAL A 17 0.79 7.22 -15.33
C VAL A 17 0.37 8.01 -16.58
N ARG A 18 -0.83 7.78 -17.08
CA ARG A 18 -1.31 8.46 -18.29
C ARG A 18 -1.93 9.83 -18.00
N PHE A 19 -2.69 9.93 -16.91
CA PHE A 19 -3.56 11.09 -16.67
C PHE A 19 -3.48 11.65 -15.26
N GLY A 20 -2.91 10.91 -14.30
CA GLY A 20 -2.95 11.22 -12.87
C GLY A 20 -1.61 11.64 -12.28
N ALA A 21 -1.43 11.30 -11.01
CA ALA A 21 -0.32 11.73 -10.16
C ALA A 21 1.05 11.16 -10.57
N ALA A 22 1.09 10.05 -11.31
CA ALA A 22 2.32 9.43 -11.81
C ALA A 22 2.62 9.79 -13.27
N LYS A 23 2.01 10.84 -13.81
CA LYS A 23 2.26 11.27 -15.19
C LYS A 23 3.73 11.61 -15.40
N GLY A 24 4.33 10.93 -16.39
CA GLY A 24 5.73 11.11 -16.75
C GLY A 24 6.70 10.18 -15.99
N CYS A 25 6.22 9.40 -15.02
CA CYS A 25 7.04 8.39 -14.36
C CYS A 25 7.18 7.14 -15.25
N GLU A 26 8.35 6.52 -15.20
CA GLU A 26 8.61 5.21 -15.79
C GLU A 26 8.47 4.07 -14.77
N ASN A 27 8.50 4.41 -13.47
CA ASN A 27 8.38 3.46 -12.37
C ASN A 27 7.39 3.99 -11.33
N ALA A 28 6.20 3.42 -11.28
CA ALA A 28 5.16 3.83 -10.36
C ALA A 28 4.41 2.61 -9.78
N LEU A 29 3.99 2.75 -8.52
CA LEU A 29 3.12 1.77 -7.87
C LEU A 29 1.78 2.42 -7.49
N TYR A 30 0.71 1.67 -7.65
CA TYR A 30 -0.60 2.00 -7.13
C TYR A 30 -1.01 0.94 -6.12
N ILE A 31 -1.31 1.36 -4.91
CA ILE A 31 -1.69 0.47 -3.81
C ILE A 31 -3.08 0.87 -3.34
N THR A 32 -4.05 -0.01 -3.54
CA THR A 32 -5.39 0.19 -2.97
C THR A 32 -5.52 -0.54 -1.65
N ILE A 33 -5.98 0.16 -0.62
CA ILE A 33 -6.21 -0.37 0.73
C ILE A 33 -7.69 -0.12 1.07
N GLY A 34 -8.49 -1.14 0.77
CA GLY A 34 -9.93 -1.13 0.94
C GLY A 34 -10.39 -2.35 1.72
N THR A 35 -11.37 -3.09 1.21
CA THR A 35 -11.79 -4.39 1.76
C THR A 35 -10.62 -5.36 1.83
N GLY A 36 -9.81 -5.40 0.77
CA GLY A 36 -8.53 -6.09 0.69
C GLY A 36 -7.41 -5.10 0.37
N VAL A 37 -6.24 -5.63 -0.06
CA VAL A 37 -5.10 -4.85 -0.52
C VAL A 37 -4.66 -5.34 -1.88
N GLY A 38 -4.64 -4.44 -2.87
CA GLY A 38 -4.14 -4.71 -4.22
C GLY A 38 -2.96 -3.81 -4.56
N VAL A 39 -2.03 -4.30 -5.38
CA VAL A 39 -0.85 -3.55 -5.83
C VAL A 39 -0.71 -3.68 -7.34
N GLY A 40 -0.82 -2.55 -8.04
CA GLY A 40 -0.48 -2.41 -9.46
C GLY A 40 0.91 -1.83 -9.63
N ALA A 41 1.72 -2.41 -10.50
CA ALA A 41 3.09 -1.97 -10.73
C ALA A 41 3.31 -1.61 -12.21
N TYR A 42 3.85 -0.41 -12.43
CA TYR A 42 4.30 0.08 -13.73
C TYR A 42 5.80 0.31 -13.63
N ILE A 43 6.59 -0.51 -14.31
CA ILE A 43 8.05 -0.56 -14.15
C ILE A 43 8.71 -0.54 -15.53
N ASN A 44 9.71 0.33 -15.70
CA ASN A 44 10.40 0.52 -16.96
C ASN A 44 9.43 0.82 -18.13
N GLY A 45 8.45 1.66 -17.88
CA GLY A 45 7.50 2.08 -18.90
C GLY A 45 6.43 1.06 -19.27
N LYS A 46 6.25 -0.02 -18.47
CA LYS A 46 5.30 -1.10 -18.74
C LYS A 46 4.62 -1.60 -17.49
N LEU A 47 3.41 -2.10 -17.62
CA LEU A 47 2.77 -2.89 -16.54
C LEU A 47 3.61 -4.15 -16.25
N LEU A 48 3.82 -4.42 -14.99
CA LEU A 48 4.61 -5.56 -14.54
C LEU A 48 3.75 -6.83 -14.59
N HIS A 49 4.19 -7.75 -15.44
CA HIS A 49 3.67 -9.11 -15.50
C HIS A 49 4.83 -10.09 -15.41
N GLY A 50 4.58 -11.24 -14.83
CA GLY A 50 5.50 -12.37 -14.79
C GLY A 50 4.78 -13.64 -15.25
N LEU A 51 4.95 -14.75 -14.52
CA LEU A 51 4.11 -15.93 -14.71
C LEU A 51 2.63 -15.62 -14.48
N MET A 52 2.39 -14.77 -13.49
CA MET A 52 1.12 -14.14 -13.17
C MET A 52 1.38 -12.64 -12.95
N HIS A 53 0.32 -11.86 -12.68
CA HIS A 53 0.49 -10.51 -12.13
C HIS A 53 0.98 -10.59 -10.67
N PRO A 54 1.77 -9.61 -10.20
CA PRO A 54 2.20 -9.57 -8.79
C PRO A 54 1.03 -9.45 -7.83
N GLU A 55 1.05 -10.25 -6.77
CA GLU A 55 0.10 -10.22 -5.65
C GLU A 55 0.72 -9.50 -4.45
N GLY A 56 1.12 -8.24 -4.66
CA GLY A 56 1.82 -7.45 -3.65
C GLY A 56 1.05 -7.26 -2.33
N GLY A 57 -0.30 -7.29 -2.36
CA GLY A 57 -1.11 -7.24 -1.14
C GLY A 57 -0.87 -8.39 -0.17
N HIS A 58 -0.20 -9.47 -0.61
CA HIS A 58 0.06 -10.64 0.21
C HIS A 58 1.52 -10.79 0.67
N ILE A 59 2.34 -9.75 0.58
CA ILE A 59 3.69 -9.78 1.17
C ILE A 59 3.62 -10.00 2.68
N PHE A 60 4.61 -10.72 3.21
CA PHE A 60 4.71 -10.94 4.66
C PHE A 60 5.38 -9.74 5.31
N LEU A 61 4.80 -9.32 6.45
CA LEU A 61 5.29 -8.21 7.23
C LEU A 61 5.73 -8.68 8.63
N GLN A 62 6.62 -7.93 9.24
CA GLN A 62 6.91 -8.09 10.66
C GLN A 62 5.74 -7.52 11.46
N LYS A 63 5.10 -8.36 12.28
CA LYS A 63 4.03 -7.90 13.15
C LYS A 63 4.55 -6.90 14.18
N HIS A 64 3.71 -5.90 14.47
CA HIS A 64 3.97 -5.02 15.59
C HIS A 64 4.00 -5.83 16.90
N PRO A 65 4.98 -5.60 17.80
CA PRO A 65 5.14 -6.41 19.01
C PRO A 65 3.90 -6.50 19.90
N GLU A 66 3.09 -5.45 19.92
CA GLU A 66 1.88 -5.36 20.76
C GLU A 66 0.63 -5.86 20.01
N ASP A 67 0.71 -6.16 18.71
CA ASP A 67 -0.46 -6.63 17.96
C ASP A 67 -0.66 -8.14 18.13
N THR A 68 -1.71 -8.50 18.82
CA THR A 68 -2.10 -9.91 19.05
C THR A 68 -3.05 -10.44 17.97
N TYR A 69 -3.51 -9.60 17.04
CA TYR A 69 -4.45 -10.01 15.99
C TYR A 69 -3.81 -11.02 15.04
N ALA A 70 -4.49 -12.14 14.79
CA ALA A 70 -3.96 -13.22 13.95
C ALA A 70 -3.89 -12.89 12.45
N GLY A 71 -4.58 -11.82 12.03
CA GLY A 71 -4.79 -11.51 10.62
C GLY A 71 -6.07 -12.10 10.06
N CYS A 72 -6.60 -11.50 8.99
CA CYS A 72 -7.86 -11.94 8.36
C CYS A 72 -7.67 -12.61 6.99
N CYS A 73 -6.47 -12.65 6.43
CA CYS A 73 -6.25 -13.27 5.14
C CYS A 73 -6.49 -14.79 5.23
N PRO A 74 -7.38 -15.37 4.39
CA PRO A 74 -7.72 -16.79 4.46
C PRO A 74 -6.56 -17.71 4.08
N TYR A 75 -5.56 -17.20 3.35
CA TYR A 75 -4.40 -17.96 2.89
C TYR A 75 -3.17 -17.79 3.79
N HIS A 76 -2.88 -16.55 4.20
CA HIS A 76 -1.61 -16.21 4.85
C HIS A 76 -1.78 -15.69 6.29
N GLY A 77 -3.02 -15.54 6.78
CA GLY A 77 -3.28 -14.93 8.08
C GLY A 77 -2.77 -13.50 8.15
N ALA A 78 -1.50 -13.32 8.52
CA ALA A 78 -0.86 -12.05 8.85
C ALA A 78 0.01 -11.48 7.71
N CYS A 79 -0.39 -11.59 6.44
CA CYS A 79 0.21 -10.81 5.35
C CYS A 79 -0.26 -9.35 5.39
N LEU A 80 0.23 -8.49 4.49
CA LEU A 80 -0.17 -7.07 4.43
C LEU A 80 -1.70 -6.92 4.40
N GLU A 81 -2.40 -7.61 3.50
CA GLU A 81 -3.87 -7.59 3.45
C GLU A 81 -4.48 -8.04 4.76
N GLY A 82 -3.96 -9.12 5.34
CA GLY A 82 -4.46 -9.70 6.59
C GLY A 82 -4.28 -8.80 7.81
N LEU A 83 -3.36 -7.85 7.77
CA LEU A 83 -3.04 -6.95 8.88
C LEU A 83 -3.55 -5.53 8.68
N ALA A 84 -3.60 -5.03 7.42
CA ALA A 84 -3.82 -3.61 7.11
C ALA A 84 -5.02 -3.35 6.17
N SER A 85 -5.85 -4.32 5.88
CA SER A 85 -7.08 -4.09 5.12
C SER A 85 -8.23 -3.55 6.00
N GLY A 86 -9.27 -3.03 5.37
CA GLY A 86 -10.50 -2.66 6.07
C GLY A 86 -11.15 -3.82 6.81
N LEU A 87 -11.00 -5.06 6.29
CA LEU A 87 -11.43 -6.27 7.00
C LEU A 87 -10.54 -6.56 8.22
N ALA A 88 -9.24 -6.27 8.14
CA ALA A 88 -8.33 -6.41 9.27
C ALA A 88 -8.68 -5.42 10.39
N ILE A 89 -8.95 -4.16 10.06
CA ILE A 89 -9.44 -3.16 11.01
C ILE A 89 -10.74 -3.65 11.67
N GLN A 90 -11.70 -4.08 10.86
CA GLN A 90 -12.98 -4.57 11.40
C GLN A 90 -12.81 -5.81 12.27
N GLY A 91 -11.97 -6.75 11.88
CA GLY A 91 -11.69 -7.97 12.65
C GLY A 91 -10.97 -7.68 13.97
N ARG A 92 -10.03 -6.73 13.98
CA ARG A 92 -9.25 -6.34 15.17
C ARG A 92 -10.07 -5.54 16.18
N TYR A 93 -10.91 -4.61 15.71
CA TYR A 93 -11.60 -3.64 16.57
C TYR A 93 -13.13 -3.82 16.63
N GLY A 94 -13.70 -4.74 15.85
CA GLY A 94 -15.14 -4.97 15.79
C GLY A 94 -15.94 -3.84 15.14
N LYS A 95 -15.28 -2.86 14.52
CA LYS A 95 -15.87 -1.67 13.90
C LYS A 95 -15.17 -1.37 12.57
N LYS A 96 -15.90 -0.73 11.65
CA LYS A 96 -15.32 -0.26 10.40
C LYS A 96 -14.40 0.95 10.62
N GLY A 97 -13.39 1.12 9.78
CA GLY A 97 -12.43 2.23 9.90
C GLY A 97 -13.10 3.62 9.97
N ALA A 98 -14.17 3.85 9.22
CA ALA A 98 -14.91 5.11 9.26
C ALA A 98 -15.48 5.46 10.66
N GLU A 99 -15.80 4.45 11.47
CA GLU A 99 -16.29 4.63 12.85
C GLU A 99 -15.15 4.86 13.85
N LEU A 100 -13.92 4.68 13.42
CA LEU A 100 -12.71 4.75 14.25
C LEU A 100 -11.85 5.99 13.92
N SER A 101 -12.38 6.97 13.17
CA SER A 101 -11.63 8.15 12.72
C SER A 101 -10.96 8.95 13.85
N GLY A 102 -11.58 8.98 15.04
CA GLY A 102 -11.04 9.61 16.25
C GLY A 102 -10.08 8.77 17.10
N ARG A 103 -9.75 7.53 16.69
CA ARG A 103 -8.89 6.60 17.41
C ARG A 103 -7.48 6.62 16.82
N ASP A 104 -6.60 7.43 17.37
CA ASP A 104 -5.24 7.58 16.87
C ASP A 104 -4.43 6.27 16.96
N ASP A 105 -4.61 5.51 18.02
CA ASP A 105 -3.99 4.19 18.22
C ASP A 105 -4.28 3.20 17.10
N VAL A 106 -5.48 3.25 16.52
CA VAL A 106 -5.85 2.42 15.36
C VAL A 106 -5.03 2.81 14.14
N TRP A 107 -4.92 4.11 13.89
CA TRP A 107 -4.24 4.63 12.69
C TRP A 107 -2.72 4.61 12.82
N GLU A 108 -2.19 4.68 14.04
CA GLU A 108 -0.77 4.43 14.31
C GLU A 108 -0.38 3.01 13.95
N LEU A 109 -1.15 2.01 14.40
CA LEU A 109 -0.89 0.61 14.05
C LEU A 109 -1.09 0.33 12.55
N GLU A 110 -2.13 0.91 11.94
CA GLU A 110 -2.39 0.77 10.52
C GLU A 110 -1.25 1.34 9.68
N SER A 111 -0.81 2.55 10.03
CA SER A 111 0.31 3.21 9.34
C SER A 111 1.64 2.49 9.54
N TYR A 112 1.83 1.77 10.64
CA TYR A 112 3.00 0.92 10.86
C TYR A 112 3.11 -0.16 9.78
N TYR A 113 2.03 -0.89 9.52
CA TYR A 113 2.01 -1.93 8.51
C TYR A 113 2.12 -1.39 7.09
N ILE A 114 1.37 -0.34 6.78
CA ILE A 114 1.45 0.30 5.46
C ILE A 114 2.84 0.90 5.23
N GLY A 115 3.44 1.54 6.24
CA GLY A 115 4.78 2.10 6.17
C GLY A 115 5.86 1.06 5.92
N GLN A 116 5.76 -0.11 6.58
CA GLN A 116 6.66 -1.25 6.32
C GLN A 116 6.54 -1.72 4.87
N ALA A 117 5.31 -1.93 4.38
CA ALA A 117 5.08 -2.34 3.00
C ALA A 117 5.62 -1.32 1.99
N VAL A 118 5.43 -0.02 2.25
CA VAL A 118 6.00 1.06 1.41
C VAL A 118 7.52 0.96 1.37
N ALA A 119 8.18 0.75 2.52
CA ALA A 119 9.63 0.57 2.58
C ALA A 119 10.09 -0.65 1.78
N ASP A 120 9.39 -1.78 1.91
CA ASP A 120 9.69 -3.02 1.16
C ASP A 120 9.54 -2.80 -0.36
N TYR A 121 8.50 -2.10 -0.79
CA TYR A 121 8.32 -1.78 -2.22
C TYR A 121 9.36 -0.78 -2.73
N MET A 122 9.77 0.18 -1.92
CA MET A 122 10.86 1.09 -2.29
C MET A 122 12.18 0.34 -2.51
N MET A 123 12.49 -0.62 -1.64
CA MET A 123 13.70 -1.44 -1.78
C MET A 123 13.61 -2.44 -2.93
N THR A 124 12.42 -2.89 -3.30
CA THR A 124 12.22 -3.94 -4.30
C THR A 124 12.07 -3.39 -5.71
N TYR A 125 11.27 -2.33 -5.87
CA TYR A 125 10.89 -1.78 -7.18
C TYR A 125 11.56 -0.44 -7.49
N SER A 126 12.10 0.24 -6.47
CA SER A 126 12.70 1.58 -6.61
C SER A 126 11.79 2.56 -7.39
N PRO A 127 10.53 2.72 -7.00
CA PRO A 127 9.57 3.50 -7.76
C PRO A 127 9.85 5.00 -7.61
N GLU A 128 9.57 5.78 -8.66
CA GLU A 128 9.57 7.24 -8.63
C GLU A 128 8.35 7.79 -7.88
N LYS A 129 7.25 7.04 -7.90
CA LYS A 129 5.99 7.41 -7.25
C LYS A 129 5.28 6.17 -6.69
N ILE A 130 4.74 6.32 -5.49
CA ILE A 130 3.79 5.37 -4.88
C ILE A 130 2.49 6.13 -4.62
N ILE A 131 1.38 5.62 -5.13
CA ILE A 131 0.04 6.16 -4.93
C ILE A 131 -0.69 5.22 -3.98
N LEU A 132 -1.16 5.77 -2.85
CA LEU A 132 -1.97 5.06 -1.89
C LEU A 132 -3.42 5.51 -2.03
N TRP A 133 -4.34 4.56 -2.16
CA TRP A 133 -5.76 4.81 -2.35
C TRP A 133 -6.62 3.80 -1.59
N GLY A 134 -7.92 4.03 -1.58
CA GLY A 134 -8.91 3.11 -0.98
C GLY A 134 -9.50 3.62 0.32
N GLY A 135 -10.49 2.90 0.83
CA GLY A 135 -11.30 3.35 1.97
C GLY A 135 -10.53 3.58 3.27
N VAL A 136 -9.44 2.85 3.49
CA VAL A 136 -8.55 3.04 4.65
C VAL A 136 -7.82 4.37 4.53
N MET A 137 -7.44 4.78 3.32
CA MET A 137 -6.68 6.00 3.05
C MET A 137 -7.52 7.28 3.10
N HIS A 138 -8.84 7.22 3.34
CA HIS A 138 -9.66 8.43 3.57
C HIS A 138 -9.31 9.15 4.89
N GLN A 139 -8.49 8.58 5.72
CA GLN A 139 -7.94 9.24 6.92
C GLN A 139 -6.65 9.97 6.54
N GLU A 140 -6.75 11.27 6.22
CA GLU A 140 -5.61 12.09 5.74
C GLU A 140 -4.37 11.99 6.64
N LYS A 141 -4.56 11.94 7.96
CA LYS A 141 -3.47 11.81 8.94
C LYS A 141 -2.60 10.56 8.74
N VAL A 142 -3.15 9.51 8.12
CA VAL A 142 -2.43 8.25 7.88
C VAL A 142 -1.27 8.43 6.91
N PHE A 143 -1.37 9.34 5.93
CA PHE A 143 -0.29 9.59 4.98
C PHE A 143 1.01 10.04 5.64
N ASP A 144 0.93 10.98 6.58
CA ASP A 144 2.12 11.46 7.29
C ASP A 144 2.69 10.39 8.23
N MET A 145 1.83 9.62 8.87
CA MET A 145 2.23 8.49 9.70
C MET A 145 2.91 7.39 8.86
N VAL A 146 2.39 7.08 7.68
CA VAL A 146 2.98 6.12 6.73
C VAL A 146 4.36 6.59 6.28
N ARG A 147 4.51 7.88 5.90
CA ARG A 147 5.82 8.44 5.53
C ARG A 147 6.84 8.32 6.65
N LYS A 148 6.41 8.65 7.88
CA LYS A 148 7.27 8.53 9.07
C LYS A 148 7.72 7.09 9.27
N ASN A 149 6.78 6.15 9.30
CA ASN A 149 7.08 4.73 9.50
C ASN A 149 7.94 4.16 8.37
N ALA A 150 7.65 4.47 7.12
CA ALA A 150 8.48 4.04 5.99
C ALA A 150 9.93 4.54 6.13
N LYS A 151 10.12 5.80 6.54
CA LYS A 151 11.45 6.36 6.80
C LYS A 151 12.17 5.64 7.95
N GLU A 152 11.46 5.28 9.00
CA GLU A 152 12.00 4.53 10.13
C GLU A 152 12.44 3.11 9.69
N PHE A 153 11.63 2.41 8.88
CA PHE A 153 11.99 1.09 8.34
C PHE A 153 13.17 1.15 7.37
N LEU A 154 13.26 2.19 6.55
CA LEU A 154 14.41 2.40 5.67
C LEU A 154 15.70 2.74 6.44
N ASN A 155 15.58 3.28 7.66
CA ASN A 155 16.67 3.54 8.58
C ASN A 155 17.90 4.23 7.94
N GLY A 156 17.65 5.18 7.04
CA GLY A 156 18.72 5.92 6.33
C GLY A 156 19.43 5.13 5.23
N TYR A 157 19.00 3.91 4.90
CA TYR A 157 19.62 3.10 3.83
C TYR A 157 19.46 3.73 2.45
N LEU A 158 18.28 4.32 2.17
CA LEU A 158 18.04 5.06 0.94
C LEU A 158 18.27 6.57 1.18
N PRO A 159 18.93 7.29 0.24
CA PRO A 159 19.05 8.75 0.32
C PRO A 159 17.68 9.42 0.38
N GLU A 160 17.57 10.57 1.07
CA GLU A 160 16.29 11.32 1.17
C GLU A 160 15.68 11.72 -0.18
N VAL A 161 16.52 11.81 -1.22
CA VAL A 161 16.08 12.10 -2.60
C VAL A 161 15.17 11.01 -3.18
N SER A 162 15.25 9.79 -2.64
CA SER A 162 14.47 8.63 -3.13
C SER A 162 13.09 8.51 -2.48
N LEU A 163 12.78 9.32 -1.47
CA LEU A 163 11.44 9.32 -0.88
C LEU A 163 10.50 10.13 -1.77
N PRO A 164 9.43 9.53 -2.30
CA PRO A 164 8.43 10.26 -3.05
C PRO A 164 7.93 11.45 -2.22
N LYS A 165 8.08 12.68 -2.74
CA LYS A 165 7.68 13.90 -2.03
C LYS A 165 6.17 13.98 -1.83
N ASP A 166 5.42 13.27 -2.66
CA ASP A 166 3.97 13.24 -2.63
C ASP A 166 3.44 11.80 -2.66
N LEU A 167 2.96 11.33 -1.52
CA LEU A 167 1.93 10.32 -1.50
C LEU A 167 0.64 11.10 -1.81
N SER A 168 0.38 11.36 -3.09
CA SER A 168 -0.81 12.10 -3.51
C SER A 168 -2.03 11.20 -3.48
N GLN A 169 -3.11 11.77 -2.98
CA GLN A 169 -4.45 11.22 -3.11
C GLN A 169 -4.82 11.01 -4.57
#